data_18666516a61234b314d1c8a999aa0b4f
#
_entry.id   18666516a61234b314d1c8a999aa0b4f
#
_cell.length_a   1.000
_cell.length_b   1.000
_cell.length_c   1.000
_cell.angle_alpha   90.00
_cell.angle_beta   90.00
_cell.angle_gamma   90.00
#
_symmetry.space_group_name_H-M   'P 1'
#
loop_
_entity.id
_entity.type
_entity.pdbx_description
1 polymer ?
#
loop_
_entity_poly.entity_id
_entity_poly.type
_entity_poly.pdbx_seq_one_letter_code
_entity_poly.pdbx_strand_id
1 'polypeptide(L)'
;MAVFGAPWPQADHADRAVMTALAMHAAQAAVNEHWAAEGLPPFRLGVGLSTGVVAAALLGSAERVEYSLVGDSVNLAQRLQQLAEGGQTILSEPTVRALASPVNADALPPAMVKGRHTPVTAYRLAATASATPGAGP
;
A
#
# COMPACT_ATOMS: atom_id res chain seq x y z
N MET A 1 9.17 -2.14 2.09
CA MET A 1 8.60 -0.85 1.65
C MET A 1 8.97 -0.62 0.19
N ALA A 2 8.05 -0.05 -0.57
CA ALA A 2 8.30 0.35 -1.95
C ALA A 2 7.86 1.80 -2.14
N VAL A 3 8.48 2.49 -3.07
CA VAL A 3 8.22 3.92 -3.30
C VAL A 3 7.96 4.15 -4.78
N PHE A 4 6.97 4.98 -5.05
CA PHE A 4 6.58 5.36 -6.40
C PHE A 4 6.64 6.89 -6.53
N GLY A 5 7.20 7.37 -7.63
CA GLY A 5 7.36 8.80 -7.85
C GLY A 5 8.63 9.41 -7.28
N ALA A 6 9.55 8.59 -6.81
CA ALA A 6 10.87 9.02 -6.34
C ALA A 6 11.89 7.92 -6.67
N PRO A 7 13.13 8.28 -6.97
CA PRO A 7 13.67 9.64 -7.10
C PRO A 7 13.19 10.39 -8.35
N TRP A 8 12.59 9.67 -9.31
CA TRP A 8 12.09 10.29 -10.53
C TRP A 8 10.60 10.53 -10.41
N PRO A 9 10.10 11.73 -10.69
CA PRO A 9 8.67 12.00 -10.64
C PRO A 9 7.88 11.10 -11.60
N GLN A 10 6.71 10.63 -11.13
CA GLN A 10 5.77 9.85 -11.92
C GLN A 10 4.37 10.41 -11.67
N ALA A 11 3.72 10.90 -12.72
CA ALA A 11 2.38 11.48 -12.57
C ALA A 11 1.35 10.43 -12.13
N ASP A 12 1.56 9.19 -12.52
CA ASP A 12 0.67 8.06 -12.23
C ASP A 12 1.16 7.22 -11.05
N HIS A 13 1.90 7.81 -10.12
CA HIS A 13 2.49 7.08 -9.01
C HIS A 13 1.45 6.31 -8.18
N ALA A 14 0.30 6.93 -7.92
CA ALA A 14 -0.75 6.30 -7.11
C ALA A 14 -1.36 5.09 -7.82
N ASP A 15 -1.64 5.23 -9.11
CA ASP A 15 -2.18 4.12 -9.91
C ASP A 15 -1.20 2.96 -9.97
N ARG A 16 0.08 3.25 -10.16
CA ARG A 16 1.12 2.23 -10.18
C ARG A 16 1.22 1.51 -8.83
N ALA A 17 1.12 2.25 -7.74
CA ALA A 17 1.16 1.66 -6.41
C ALA A 17 -0.01 0.72 -6.17
N VAL A 18 -1.22 1.12 -6.56
CA VAL A 18 -2.40 0.26 -6.43
C VAL A 18 -2.27 -0.99 -7.30
N MET A 19 -1.85 -0.83 -8.54
CA MET A 19 -1.66 -1.98 -9.43
C MET A 19 -0.61 -2.95 -8.89
N THR A 20 0.46 -2.42 -8.31
CA THR A 20 1.50 -3.24 -7.71
C THR A 20 0.95 -4.02 -6.50
N ALA A 21 0.16 -3.35 -5.64
CA ALA A 21 -0.44 -4.01 -4.49
C ALA A 21 -1.37 -5.16 -4.94
N LEU A 22 -2.18 -4.93 -5.95
CA LEU A 22 -3.06 -5.97 -6.48
C LEU A 22 -2.27 -7.13 -7.06
N ALA A 23 -1.19 -6.84 -7.78
CA ALA A 23 -0.32 -7.89 -8.32
C ALA A 23 0.37 -8.68 -7.21
N MET A 24 0.77 -8.03 -6.13
CA MET A 24 1.37 -8.69 -4.98
C MET A 24 0.37 -9.64 -4.31
N HIS A 25 -0.87 -9.21 -4.14
CA HIS A 25 -1.90 -10.07 -3.56
C HIS A 25 -2.19 -11.28 -4.45
N ALA A 26 -2.25 -11.08 -5.75
CA ALA A 26 -2.47 -12.19 -6.69
C ALA A 26 -1.31 -13.19 -6.64
N ALA A 27 -0.08 -12.70 -6.61
CA ALA A 27 1.09 -13.55 -6.51
C ALA A 27 1.12 -14.32 -5.18
N GLN A 28 0.77 -13.65 -4.07
CA GLN A 28 0.74 -14.31 -2.77
C GLN A 28 -0.36 -15.37 -2.70
N ALA A 29 -1.50 -15.13 -3.33
CA ALA A 29 -2.56 -16.11 -3.37
C ALA A 29 -2.11 -17.40 -4.09
N ALA A 30 -1.38 -17.24 -5.19
CA ALA A 30 -0.83 -18.39 -5.91
C ALA A 30 0.19 -19.17 -5.07
N VAL A 31 1.06 -18.44 -4.35
CA VAL A 31 2.02 -19.06 -3.44
C VAL A 31 1.30 -19.80 -2.32
N ASN A 32 0.24 -19.22 -1.78
CA ASN A 32 -0.54 -19.85 -0.71
C ASN A 32 -1.21 -21.13 -1.18
N GLU A 33 -1.68 -21.18 -2.41
CA GLU A 33 -2.23 -22.42 -2.98
C GLU A 33 -1.17 -23.51 -3.05
N HIS A 34 0.03 -23.14 -3.50
CA HIS A 34 1.14 -24.09 -3.58
C HIS A 34 1.52 -24.59 -2.17
N TRP A 35 1.58 -23.69 -1.20
CA TRP A 35 1.88 -24.06 0.18
C TRP A 35 0.81 -24.95 0.78
N ALA A 36 -0.47 -24.67 0.50
CA ALA A 36 -1.55 -25.50 1.00
C ALA A 36 -1.44 -26.94 0.49
N ALA A 37 -1.01 -27.13 -0.75
CA ALA A 37 -0.79 -28.46 -1.31
C ALA A 37 0.33 -29.20 -0.57
N GLU A 38 1.25 -28.47 0.06
CA GLU A 38 2.34 -29.05 0.85
C GLU A 38 2.03 -29.10 2.35
N GLY A 39 0.81 -28.74 2.76
CA GLY A 39 0.41 -28.73 4.15
C GLY A 39 0.93 -27.54 4.95
N LEU A 40 1.42 -26.50 4.29
CA LEU A 40 1.92 -25.31 4.95
C LEU A 40 0.81 -24.27 5.09
N PRO A 41 0.83 -23.47 6.19
CA PRO A 41 -0.16 -22.42 6.39
C PRO A 41 0.01 -21.29 5.38
N PRO A 42 -1.08 -20.57 5.05
CA PRO A 42 -0.99 -19.44 4.14
C PRO A 42 -0.25 -18.27 4.79
N PHE A 43 0.44 -17.49 3.97
CA PHE A 43 1.00 -16.21 4.40
C PHE A 43 -0.04 -15.13 4.20
N ARG A 44 -0.24 -14.30 5.22
CA ARG A 44 -1.20 -13.21 5.19
C ARG A 44 -0.49 -11.91 4.86
N LEU A 45 -0.78 -11.38 3.68
CA LEU A 45 -0.19 -10.14 3.22
C LEU A 45 -1.17 -8.99 3.35
N GLY A 46 -0.80 -7.96 4.11
CA GLY A 46 -1.54 -6.71 4.16
C GLY A 46 -0.67 -5.59 3.59
N VAL A 47 -1.29 -4.67 2.86
CA VAL A 47 -0.59 -3.57 2.22
C VAL A 47 -1.20 -2.24 2.64
N GLY A 48 -0.36 -1.28 2.98
CA GLY A 48 -0.76 0.09 3.26
C GLY A 48 -0.13 1.05 2.26
N LEU A 49 -0.92 1.92 1.66
CA LEU A 49 -0.46 2.90 0.69
C LEU A 49 -0.75 4.31 1.20
N SER A 50 0.29 5.11 1.28
CA SER A 50 0.20 6.50 1.71
C SER A 50 0.89 7.39 0.68
N THR A 51 0.34 8.58 0.47
CA THR A 51 0.86 9.56 -0.47
C THR A 51 1.17 10.85 0.28
N GLY A 52 2.32 11.41 0.01
CA GLY A 52 2.72 12.67 0.63
C GLY A 52 4.16 13.00 0.32
N VAL A 53 4.60 14.11 0.88
CA VAL A 53 5.99 14.54 0.73
C VAL A 53 6.87 13.71 1.66
N VAL A 54 7.93 13.16 1.10
CA VAL A 54 8.94 12.42 1.87
C VAL A 54 10.31 12.98 1.55
N ALA A 55 11.19 12.93 2.53
CA ALA A 55 12.58 13.29 2.33
C ALA A 55 13.39 12.02 2.08
N ALA A 56 14.22 12.07 1.05
CA ALA A 56 15.16 10.99 0.77
C ALA A 56 16.51 11.37 1.32
N ALA A 57 17.14 10.47 2.01
CA ALA A 57 18.44 10.70 2.61
C ALA A 57 19.36 9.51 2.40
N LEU A 58 20.62 9.81 2.20
CA LEU A 58 21.66 8.78 2.21
C LEU A 58 22.18 8.67 3.63
N LEU A 59 22.03 7.50 4.22
CA LEU A 59 22.49 7.22 5.58
C LEU A 59 23.55 6.13 5.52
N GLY A 60 24.49 6.21 6.44
CA GLY A 60 25.49 5.17 6.57
C GLY A 60 26.92 5.71 6.58
N SER A 61 27.86 4.78 6.51
CA SER A 61 29.29 5.07 6.49
C SER A 61 29.83 4.96 5.07
N ALA A 62 31.13 5.25 4.91
CA ALA A 62 31.80 5.08 3.64
C ALA A 62 31.73 3.63 3.12
N GLU A 63 31.58 2.68 4.03
CA GLU A 63 31.54 1.25 3.69
C GLU A 63 30.13 0.77 3.36
N ARG A 64 29.10 1.45 3.90
CA ARG A 64 27.70 1.05 3.71
C ARG A 64 26.83 2.29 3.65
N VAL A 65 26.22 2.50 2.51
CA VAL A 65 25.33 3.63 2.28
C VAL A 65 23.92 3.09 2.06
N GLU A 66 22.97 3.63 2.81
CA GLU A 66 21.56 3.29 2.66
C GLU A 66 20.77 4.50 2.19
N TYR A 67 19.91 4.27 1.20
CA TYR A 67 18.95 5.25 0.76
C TYR A 67 17.69 5.08 1.61
N SER A 68 17.41 6.08 2.43
CA SER A 68 16.30 6.01 3.36
C SER A 68 15.29 7.11 3.10
N LEU A 69 14.04 6.78 3.30
CA LEU A 69 12.94 7.74 3.21
C LEU A 69 12.42 8.07 4.59
N VAL A 70 12.27 9.36 4.86
CA VAL A 70 11.71 9.82 6.12
C VAL A 70 10.57 10.78 5.84
N GLY A 71 9.56 10.73 6.67
CA GLY A 71 8.40 11.61 6.57
C GLY A 71 7.18 10.98 7.20
N ASP A 72 6.20 11.82 7.45
CA ASP A 72 4.94 11.41 8.06
C ASP A 72 4.20 10.39 7.19
N SER A 73 4.27 10.55 5.87
CA SER A 73 3.63 9.61 4.94
C SER A 73 4.21 8.20 5.05
N VAL A 74 5.49 8.06 5.33
CA VAL A 74 6.13 6.75 5.52
C VAL A 74 5.56 6.07 6.76
N ASN A 75 5.47 6.81 7.85
CA ASN A 75 4.91 6.29 9.10
C ASN A 75 3.44 5.95 8.93
N LEU A 76 2.69 6.77 8.21
CA LEU A 76 1.29 6.49 7.94
C LEU A 76 1.11 5.21 7.12
N ALA A 77 1.93 4.99 6.10
CA ALA A 77 1.88 3.77 5.31
C ALA A 77 2.02 2.53 6.21
N GLN A 78 2.95 2.58 7.15
CA GLN A 78 3.14 1.49 8.10
C GLN A 78 1.90 1.28 8.97
N ARG A 79 1.29 2.36 9.45
CA ARG A 79 0.06 2.27 10.24
C ARG A 79 -1.10 1.69 9.45
N LEU A 80 -1.25 2.11 8.20
CA LEU A 80 -2.29 1.58 7.34
C LEU A 80 -2.09 0.08 7.06
N GLN A 81 -0.85 -0.33 6.88
CA GLN A 81 -0.52 -1.73 6.69
C GLN A 81 -0.93 -2.54 7.93
N GLN A 82 -0.73 -2.01 9.12
CA GLN A 82 -1.12 -2.67 10.36
C GLN A 82 -2.63 -2.83 10.50
N LEU A 83 -3.40 -1.95 9.87
CA LEU A 83 -4.87 -2.06 9.84
C LEU A 83 -5.36 -3.07 8.80
N ALA A 84 -4.53 -3.42 7.83
CA ALA A 84 -4.91 -4.33 6.77
C ALA A 84 -4.90 -5.77 7.28
N GLU A 85 -5.97 -6.49 7.01
CA GLU A 85 -6.01 -7.92 7.20
C GLU A 85 -5.42 -8.62 5.98
N GLY A 86 -5.22 -9.94 6.08
CA GLY A 86 -4.65 -10.69 4.97
C GLY A 86 -5.44 -10.51 3.68
N GLY A 87 -4.75 -10.16 2.62
CA GLY A 87 -5.34 -9.91 1.32
C GLY A 87 -5.91 -8.51 1.13
N GLN A 88 -5.76 -7.63 2.11
CA GLN A 88 -6.31 -6.29 2.04
C GLN A 88 -5.26 -5.23 1.71
N THR A 89 -5.71 -4.17 1.05
CA THR A 89 -4.92 -2.97 0.81
C THR A 89 -5.68 -1.78 1.38
N ILE A 90 -5.04 -1.03 2.26
CA ILE A 90 -5.60 0.17 2.88
C ILE A 90 -4.91 1.39 2.29
N LEU A 91 -5.72 2.34 1.82
CA LEU A 91 -5.24 3.56 1.15
C LEU A 91 -5.49 4.77 2.03
N SER A 92 -4.54 5.71 2.04
CA SER A 92 -4.80 7.02 2.63
C SER A 92 -5.70 7.83 1.71
N GLU A 93 -6.37 8.84 2.26
CA GLU A 93 -7.19 9.74 1.45
C GLU A 93 -6.39 10.44 0.35
N PRO A 94 -5.19 10.99 0.61
CA PRO A 94 -4.39 11.55 -0.47
C PRO A 94 -4.06 10.57 -1.58
N THR A 95 -3.89 9.29 -1.26
CA THR A 95 -3.66 8.27 -2.29
C THR A 95 -4.89 8.12 -3.18
N VAL A 96 -6.06 8.04 -2.58
CA VAL A 96 -7.31 7.93 -3.35
C VAL A 96 -7.50 9.14 -4.25
N ARG A 97 -7.22 10.33 -3.74
CA ARG A 97 -7.34 11.56 -4.53
C ARG A 97 -6.33 11.66 -5.66
N ALA A 98 -5.18 11.01 -5.52
CA ALA A 98 -4.13 11.03 -6.54
C ALA A 98 -4.38 10.02 -7.66
N LEU A 99 -5.35 9.12 -7.51
CA LEU A 99 -5.65 8.13 -8.53
C LEU A 99 -6.28 8.78 -9.75
N ALA A 100 -5.75 8.47 -10.92
CA ALA A 100 -6.33 8.89 -12.17
C ALA A 100 -7.52 8.02 -12.56
N SER A 101 -7.45 6.74 -12.19
CA SER A 101 -8.53 5.78 -12.46
C SER A 101 -9.30 5.52 -11.17
N PRO A 102 -10.63 5.61 -11.19
CA PRO A 102 -11.42 5.32 -10.00
C PRO A 102 -11.27 3.86 -9.58
N VAL A 103 -11.30 3.64 -8.28
CA VAL A 103 -11.25 2.30 -7.71
C VAL A 103 -12.43 2.12 -6.76
N ASN A 104 -12.86 0.89 -6.58
CA ASN A 104 -13.83 0.56 -5.55
C ASN A 104 -13.12 0.48 -4.22
N ALA A 105 -13.43 1.41 -3.34
CA ALA A 105 -12.85 1.43 -2.02
C ALA A 105 -13.90 1.86 -0.99
N ASP A 106 -13.89 1.20 0.14
CA ASP A 106 -14.80 1.49 1.24
C ASP A 106 -14.11 2.38 2.25
N ALA A 107 -14.76 3.49 2.61
CA ALA A 107 -14.24 4.36 3.65
C ALA A 107 -14.29 3.62 5.00
N LEU A 108 -13.19 3.66 5.71
CA LEU A 108 -13.12 3.14 7.07
C LEU A 108 -13.50 4.24 8.06
N PRO A 109 -13.99 3.88 9.25
CA PRO A 109 -14.24 4.88 10.28
C PRO A 109 -12.97 5.70 10.55
N PRO A 110 -13.08 7.02 10.70
CA PRO A 110 -11.93 7.85 11.03
C PRO A 110 -11.26 7.34 12.30
N ALA A 111 -9.94 7.27 12.30
CA ALA A 111 -9.20 6.77 13.44
C ALA A 111 -8.04 7.71 13.76
N MET A 112 -7.76 7.85 15.04
CA MET A 112 -6.58 8.59 15.49
C MET A 112 -5.36 7.73 15.28
N VAL A 113 -4.35 8.33 14.67
CA VAL A 113 -3.06 7.69 14.45
C VAL A 113 -2.04 8.39 15.32
N LYS A 114 -1.18 7.61 15.98
CA LYS A 114 -0.15 8.14 16.86
C LYS A 114 0.69 9.17 16.14
N GLY A 115 0.86 10.33 16.76
CA GLY A 115 1.64 11.44 16.19
C GLY A 115 0.84 12.38 15.32
N ARG A 116 -0.45 12.13 15.11
CA ARG A 116 -1.33 13.01 14.35
C ARG A 116 -2.37 13.63 15.26
N HIS A 117 -2.70 14.88 14.97
CA HIS A 117 -3.67 15.65 15.78
C HIS A 117 -5.10 15.52 15.27
N THR A 118 -5.27 15.08 14.04
CA THR A 118 -6.58 14.92 13.42
C THR A 118 -6.82 13.45 13.07
N PRO A 119 -8.08 13.01 13.11
CA PRO A 119 -8.39 11.65 12.66
C PRO A 119 -7.96 11.45 11.20
N VAL A 120 -7.49 10.25 10.90
CA VAL A 120 -7.09 9.87 9.54
C VAL A 120 -8.23 9.12 8.89
N THR A 121 -8.61 9.56 7.70
CA THR A 121 -9.56 8.85 6.87
C THR A 121 -8.79 7.90 5.96
N ALA A 122 -9.14 6.65 6.01
CA ALA A 122 -8.51 5.61 5.20
C ALA A 122 -9.58 4.84 4.44
N TYR A 123 -9.18 4.20 3.37
CA TYR A 123 -10.07 3.45 2.50
C TYR A 123 -9.53 2.05 2.31
N ARG A 124 -10.40 1.08 2.40
CA ARG A 124 -10.06 -0.31 2.11
C ARG A 124 -10.42 -0.59 0.65
N LEU A 125 -9.43 -0.99 -0.13
CA LEU A 125 -9.65 -1.35 -1.51
C LEU A 125 -10.53 -2.61 -1.55
N ALA A 126 -11.60 -2.57 -2.34
CA ALA A 126 -12.50 -3.71 -2.43
C ALA A 126 -11.79 -4.86 -3.17
N ALA A 127 -11.81 -6.03 -2.56
CA ALA A 127 -11.15 -7.21 -3.13
C ALA A 127 -11.72 -7.57 -4.51
N THR A 128 -13.00 -7.38 -4.68
CA THR A 128 -13.67 -7.68 -5.93
C THR A 128 -13.25 -6.78 -7.08
N ALA A 129 -12.76 -5.59 -6.77
CA ALA A 129 -12.28 -4.69 -7.81
C ALA A 129 -11.14 -5.33 -8.59
N SER A 130 -10.32 -6.10 -7.91
CA SER A 130 -9.20 -6.78 -8.55
C SER A 130 -9.68 -7.97 -9.37
N ALA A 131 -10.78 -8.56 -8.96
CA ALA A 131 -11.26 -9.77 -9.58
C ALA A 131 -12.04 -9.53 -10.86
N THR A 132 -12.50 -8.32 -11.08
CA THR A 132 -13.46 -8.04 -12.12
C THR A 132 -13.05 -7.02 -13.16
N PRO A 133 -11.80 -6.92 -13.54
CA PRO A 133 -11.51 -5.99 -14.61
C PRO A 133 -12.22 -6.38 -15.89
N GLY A 134 -12.26 -7.64 -16.17
CA GLY A 134 -12.96 -8.11 -17.33
C GLY A 134 -14.46 -8.13 -17.15
N ALA A 135 -14.88 -8.37 -15.95
CA ALA A 135 -16.29 -8.40 -15.64
C ALA A 135 -16.86 -7.02 -15.48
N GLY A 136 -16.01 -6.08 -15.27
CA GLY A 136 -16.44 -4.70 -15.23
C GLY A 136 -17.16 -4.39 -16.47
N PRO A 137 -17.25 -4.84 -17.43
CA PRO A 137 -18.02 -4.49 -18.59
C PRO A 137 -19.16 -4.68 -18.72
#